data_5fdc9c718c87f477d2ea4f3c8232d9ac
#
_entry.id   5fdc9c718c87f477d2ea4f3c8232d9ac
#
_cell.length_a   1.000
_cell.length_b   1.000
_cell.length_c   1.000
_cell.angle_alpha   90.00
_cell.angle_beta   90.00
_cell.angle_gamma   90.00
#
_symmetry.space_group_name_H-M   'P 1'
#
loop_
_entity.id
_entity.type
_entity.pdbx_description
1 polymer ?
#
loop_
_entity_poly.entity_id
_entity_poly.type
_entity_poly.pdbx_seq_one_letter_code
_entity_poly.pdbx_strand_id
1 'polypeptide(L)'
;MATEETKLEDLIQVVVSELLLKMGFSCEIEIIKEYDLEQDKENIVCNIKTDESNFLIGQYGINLQSLQHIARILIRRKTEERTNFIVDVNSYRKEKNSSIILIAKNIAEQVVREQKVIALRPMSPYERRLVHMELSKNIAVVTESVGEGEERKIIIKPASIN
;
A
#
# COMPACT_ATOMS: atom_id res chain seq x y z
N MET A 1 -12.30 -17.82 27.14
CA MET A 1 -12.49 -18.37 25.77
C MET A 1 -11.97 -17.32 24.82
N ALA A 2 -11.01 -17.68 23.93
CA ALA A 2 -10.54 -16.76 22.90
C ALA A 2 -11.70 -16.49 21.93
N THR A 3 -11.89 -15.22 21.55
CA THR A 3 -12.87 -14.84 20.53
C THR A 3 -12.45 -15.40 19.18
N GLU A 4 -13.36 -15.50 18.20
CA GLU A 4 -13.03 -15.96 16.84
C GLU A 4 -11.97 -15.07 16.19
N GLU A 5 -12.00 -13.76 16.47
CA GLU A 5 -10.98 -12.79 16.02
C GLU A 5 -9.59 -13.10 16.56
N THR A 6 -9.46 -13.41 17.87
CA THR A 6 -8.16 -13.79 18.46
C THR A 6 -7.59 -15.04 17.79
N LYS A 7 -8.45 -16.02 17.46
CA LYS A 7 -8.03 -17.23 16.71
C LYS A 7 -7.52 -16.92 15.31
N LEU A 8 -8.11 -15.91 14.63
CA LEU A 8 -7.68 -15.50 13.31
C LEU A 8 -6.34 -14.76 13.36
N GLU A 9 -6.16 -13.85 14.32
CA GLU A 9 -4.90 -13.14 14.55
C GLU A 9 -3.75 -14.10 14.80
N ASP A 10 -3.96 -15.08 15.70
CA ASP A 10 -3.00 -16.14 16.00
C ASP A 10 -2.66 -16.98 14.74
N LEU A 11 -3.68 -17.32 13.93
CA LEU A 11 -3.49 -18.07 12.70
C LEU A 11 -2.64 -17.28 11.69
N ILE A 12 -2.92 -15.98 11.52
CA ILE A 12 -2.15 -15.10 10.63
C ILE A 12 -0.69 -15.04 11.11
N GLN A 13 -0.46 -14.81 12.39
CA GLN A 13 0.87 -14.73 12.97
C GLN A 13 1.66 -16.01 12.76
N VAL A 14 1.07 -17.16 13.06
CA VAL A 14 1.73 -18.47 12.89
C VAL A 14 2.05 -18.74 11.43
N VAL A 15 1.09 -18.56 10.52
CA VAL A 15 1.30 -18.86 9.08
C VAL A 15 2.37 -17.97 8.47
N VAL A 16 2.36 -16.67 8.78
CA VAL A 16 3.35 -15.73 8.24
C VAL A 16 4.73 -15.99 8.84
N SER A 17 4.82 -16.29 10.15
CA SER A 17 6.08 -16.66 10.80
C SER A 17 6.69 -17.92 10.19
N GLU A 18 5.90 -18.98 10.00
CA GLU A 18 6.37 -20.22 9.38
C GLU A 18 6.84 -20.01 7.94
N LEU A 19 6.11 -19.19 7.17
CA LEU A 19 6.48 -18.86 5.80
C LEU A 19 7.83 -18.14 5.75
N LEU A 20 8.02 -17.10 6.54
CA LEU A 20 9.26 -16.32 6.59
C LEU A 20 10.44 -17.15 7.08
N LEU A 21 10.23 -17.97 8.10
CA LEU A 21 11.27 -18.89 8.60
C LEU A 21 11.73 -19.86 7.51
N LYS A 22 10.79 -20.45 6.74
CA LYS A 22 11.12 -21.33 5.62
C LYS A 22 11.81 -20.62 4.46
N MET A 23 11.58 -19.32 4.30
CA MET A 23 12.29 -18.48 3.34
C MET A 23 13.67 -18.03 3.84
N GLY A 24 14.04 -18.35 5.10
CA GLY A 24 15.32 -18.02 5.70
C GLY A 24 15.38 -16.64 6.36
N PHE A 25 14.25 -15.99 6.57
CA PHE A 25 14.20 -14.69 7.25
C PHE A 25 14.00 -14.84 8.75
N SER A 26 14.77 -14.08 9.54
CA SER A 26 14.56 -13.88 10.97
C SER A 26 13.86 -12.55 11.17
N CYS A 27 12.67 -12.57 11.75
CA CYS A 27 11.85 -11.37 11.92
C CYS A 27 10.93 -11.48 13.13
N GLU A 28 10.49 -10.36 13.63
CA GLU A 28 9.42 -10.24 14.62
C GLU A 28 8.12 -9.87 13.92
N ILE A 29 7.01 -10.50 14.34
CA ILE A 29 5.69 -10.21 13.78
C ILE A 29 4.82 -9.58 14.84
N GLU A 30 4.24 -8.46 14.48
CA GLU A 30 3.27 -7.71 15.29
C GLU A 30 1.93 -7.67 14.57
N ILE A 31 0.86 -8.09 15.25
CA ILE A 31 -0.50 -7.95 14.74
C ILE A 31 -1.09 -6.63 15.28
N ILE A 32 -1.49 -5.77 14.35
CA ILE A 32 -2.04 -4.44 14.64
C ILE A 32 -3.44 -4.36 14.04
N LYS A 33 -4.36 -3.69 14.72
CA LYS A 33 -5.66 -3.31 14.16
C LYS A 33 -5.60 -1.86 13.71
N GLU A 34 -5.86 -1.63 12.44
CA GLU A 34 -5.92 -0.29 11.85
C GLU A 34 -7.32 -0.02 11.33
N TYR A 35 -7.90 1.11 11.73
CA TYR A 35 -9.20 1.53 11.22
C TYR A 35 -9.04 2.28 9.89
N ASP A 36 -9.67 1.74 8.84
CA ASP A 36 -9.72 2.37 7.53
C ASP A 36 -10.93 3.31 7.47
N LEU A 37 -10.68 4.60 7.60
CA LEU A 37 -11.71 5.64 7.58
C LEU A 37 -12.46 5.74 6.23
N GLU A 38 -11.85 5.31 5.12
CA GLU A 38 -12.48 5.35 3.80
C GLU A 38 -13.44 4.17 3.60
N GLN A 39 -13.11 3.00 4.14
CA GLN A 39 -13.92 1.79 4.02
C GLN A 39 -14.81 1.56 5.23
N ASP A 40 -14.71 2.40 6.25
CA ASP A 40 -15.44 2.32 7.52
C ASP A 40 -15.31 0.94 8.16
N LYS A 41 -14.08 0.40 8.18
CA LYS A 41 -13.82 -0.93 8.72
C LYS A 41 -12.44 -1.05 9.38
N GLU A 42 -12.36 -1.97 10.32
CA GLU A 42 -11.10 -2.39 10.93
C GLU A 42 -10.37 -3.41 10.03
N ASN A 43 -9.09 -3.18 9.79
CA ASN A 43 -8.22 -4.10 9.08
C ASN A 43 -7.19 -4.69 10.05
N ILE A 44 -6.98 -6.01 9.96
CA ILE A 44 -5.88 -6.68 10.65
C ILE A 44 -4.61 -6.46 9.82
N VAL A 45 -3.58 -5.87 10.40
CA VAL A 45 -2.27 -5.66 9.78
C VAL A 45 -1.25 -6.55 10.45
N CYS A 46 -0.65 -7.45 9.70
CA CYS A 46 0.48 -8.27 10.10
C CYS A 46 1.76 -7.52 9.70
N ASN A 47 2.33 -6.77 10.63
CA ASN A 47 3.54 -5.98 10.42
C ASN A 47 4.78 -6.81 10.77
N ILE A 48 5.65 -6.99 9.79
CA ILE A 48 6.91 -7.75 9.89
C ILE A 48 8.02 -6.76 10.21
N LYS A 49 8.65 -6.90 11.36
CA LYS A 49 9.80 -6.11 11.79
C LYS A 49 11.09 -6.85 11.47
N THR A 50 11.93 -6.27 10.62
CA THR A 50 13.19 -6.89 10.18
C THR A 50 14.18 -5.85 9.65
N ASP A 51 15.48 -6.11 9.80
CA ASP A 51 16.55 -5.33 9.19
C ASP A 51 16.72 -5.68 7.70
N GLU A 52 16.19 -6.82 7.25
CA GLU A 52 16.26 -7.29 5.87
C GLU A 52 15.05 -6.85 5.03
N SER A 53 14.45 -5.72 5.37
CA SER A 53 13.20 -5.21 4.77
C SER A 53 13.27 -5.06 3.25
N ASN A 54 14.43 -4.70 2.70
CA ASN A 54 14.62 -4.51 1.26
C ASN A 54 14.29 -5.76 0.44
N PHE A 55 14.63 -6.95 0.94
CA PHE A 55 14.35 -8.22 0.27
C PHE A 55 12.86 -8.56 0.30
N LEU A 56 12.19 -8.30 1.43
CA LEU A 56 10.77 -8.58 1.60
C LEU A 56 9.88 -7.56 0.89
N ILE A 57 10.31 -6.31 0.79
CA ILE A 57 9.57 -5.26 0.10
C ILE A 57 9.78 -5.37 -1.42
N GLY A 58 11.03 -5.49 -1.86
CA GLY A 58 11.41 -5.48 -3.27
C GLY A 58 11.21 -4.13 -3.94
N GLN A 59 11.48 -4.08 -5.25
CA GLN A 59 11.33 -2.86 -6.03
C GLN A 59 9.85 -2.43 -6.05
N TYR A 60 9.58 -1.22 -5.57
CA TYR A 60 8.23 -0.63 -5.47
C TYR A 60 7.21 -1.47 -4.68
N GLY A 61 7.65 -2.44 -3.85
CA GLY A 61 6.79 -3.29 -3.04
C GLY A 61 6.27 -4.54 -3.74
N ILE A 62 6.88 -4.99 -4.84
CA ILE A 62 6.42 -6.16 -5.61
C ILE A 62 6.57 -7.46 -4.82
N ASN A 63 7.67 -7.61 -4.07
CA ASN A 63 7.88 -8.80 -3.24
C ASN A 63 6.87 -8.85 -2.09
N LEU A 64 6.60 -7.70 -1.46
CA LEU A 64 5.59 -7.58 -0.41
C LEU A 64 4.18 -7.94 -0.92
N GLN A 65 3.85 -7.55 -2.15
CA GLN A 65 2.58 -7.91 -2.77
C GLN A 65 2.48 -9.42 -3.02
N SER A 66 3.57 -10.04 -3.46
CA SER A 66 3.66 -11.49 -3.66
C SER A 66 3.56 -12.25 -2.34
N LEU A 67 4.25 -11.77 -1.30
CA LEU A 67 4.17 -12.31 0.06
C LEU A 67 2.74 -12.25 0.62
N GLN A 68 2.07 -11.11 0.45
CA GLN A 68 0.66 -10.93 0.80
C GLN A 68 -0.24 -11.96 0.09
N HIS A 69 0.01 -12.19 -1.20
CA HIS A 69 -0.78 -13.15 -1.98
C HIS A 69 -0.60 -14.59 -1.48
N ILE A 70 0.65 -15.01 -1.26
CA ILE A 70 0.98 -16.34 -0.75
C ILE A 70 0.39 -16.53 0.65
N ALA A 71 0.55 -15.57 1.55
CA ALA A 71 0.00 -15.62 2.90
C ALA A 71 -1.54 -15.80 2.87
N ARG A 72 -2.25 -15.08 1.99
CA ARG A 72 -3.70 -15.24 1.82
C ARG A 72 -4.09 -16.63 1.35
N ILE A 73 -3.33 -17.22 0.42
CA ILE A 73 -3.59 -18.59 -0.05
C ILE A 73 -3.42 -19.59 1.10
N LEU A 74 -2.34 -19.47 1.86
CA LEU A 74 -2.03 -20.38 2.96
C LEU A 74 -3.09 -20.32 4.08
N ILE A 75 -3.53 -19.11 4.43
CA ILE A 75 -4.56 -18.90 5.44
C ILE A 75 -5.90 -19.45 4.96
N ARG A 76 -6.31 -19.20 3.71
CA ARG A 76 -7.53 -19.75 3.12
C ARG A 76 -7.59 -21.29 3.11
N ARG A 77 -6.44 -21.95 3.12
CA ARG A 77 -6.39 -23.42 3.22
C ARG A 77 -6.61 -23.92 4.65
N LYS A 78 -6.43 -23.06 5.65
CA LYS A 78 -6.56 -23.41 7.08
C LYS A 78 -7.88 -22.94 7.69
N THR A 79 -8.63 -22.05 7.01
CA THR A 79 -9.93 -21.56 7.45
C THR A 79 -10.91 -21.45 6.28
N GLU A 80 -12.18 -21.70 6.52
CA GLU A 80 -13.25 -21.54 5.51
C GLU A 80 -13.72 -20.08 5.40
N GLU A 81 -13.35 -19.22 6.34
CA GLU A 81 -13.77 -17.84 6.38
C GLU A 81 -12.98 -16.97 5.38
N ARG A 82 -13.67 -16.00 4.78
CA ARG A 82 -13.03 -14.96 3.98
C ARG A 82 -12.35 -13.96 4.93
N THR A 83 -11.06 -14.12 5.09
CA THR A 83 -10.26 -13.26 5.95
C THR A 83 -9.63 -12.13 5.16
N ASN A 84 -9.89 -10.88 5.58
CA ASN A 84 -9.18 -9.70 5.09
C ASN A 84 -8.10 -9.32 6.11
N PHE A 85 -6.85 -9.39 5.67
CA PHE A 85 -5.71 -8.90 6.42
C PHE A 85 -4.67 -8.32 5.46
N ILE A 86 -3.82 -7.47 6.00
CA ILE A 86 -2.74 -6.80 5.28
C ILE A 86 -1.41 -7.29 5.84
N VAL A 87 -0.48 -7.69 4.98
CA VAL A 87 0.92 -7.90 5.36
C VAL A 87 1.68 -6.62 5.06
N ASP A 88 2.43 -6.12 6.03
CA ASP A 88 3.31 -4.97 5.87
C ASP A 88 4.71 -5.28 6.43
N VAL A 89 5.71 -4.49 6.05
CA VAL A 89 7.09 -4.63 6.51
C VAL A 89 7.55 -3.26 6.99
N ASN A 90 7.90 -3.16 8.28
CA ASN A 90 8.38 -1.91 8.91
C ASN A 90 7.48 -0.69 8.61
N SER A 91 6.16 -0.90 8.51
CA SER A 91 5.18 0.16 8.16
C SER A 91 5.43 0.81 6.78
N TYR A 92 6.02 0.06 5.84
CA TYR A 92 6.38 0.54 4.50
C TYR A 92 5.22 1.18 3.74
N ARG A 93 4.01 0.62 3.85
CA ARG A 93 2.83 1.14 3.12
C ARG A 93 2.52 2.58 3.51
N LYS A 94 2.59 2.90 4.80
CA LYS A 94 2.34 4.25 5.32
C LYS A 94 3.41 5.23 4.86
N GLU A 95 4.68 4.85 4.94
CA GLU A 95 5.81 5.68 4.48
C GLU A 95 5.75 5.92 2.97
N LYS A 96 5.45 4.88 2.20
CA LYS A 96 5.27 4.97 0.75
C LYS A 96 4.14 5.93 0.36
N ASN A 97 2.98 5.81 1.00
CA ASN A 97 1.84 6.68 0.75
C ASN A 97 2.19 8.14 1.05
N SER A 98 2.83 8.40 2.18
CA SER A 98 3.27 9.75 2.57
C SER A 98 4.26 10.34 1.56
N SER A 99 5.21 9.54 1.08
CA SER A 99 6.20 9.95 0.06
C SER A 99 5.52 10.30 -1.28
N ILE A 100 4.56 9.48 -1.71
CA ILE A 100 3.81 9.73 -2.96
C ILE A 100 3.00 11.03 -2.87
N ILE A 101 2.32 11.25 -1.76
CA ILE A 101 1.56 12.49 -1.51
C ILE A 101 2.49 13.71 -1.52
N LEU A 102 3.63 13.62 -0.87
CA LEU A 102 4.62 14.71 -0.83
C LEU A 102 5.14 15.05 -2.23
N ILE A 103 5.52 14.03 -3.01
CA ILE A 103 5.95 14.22 -4.41
C ILE A 103 4.85 14.86 -5.23
N ALA A 104 3.60 14.39 -5.12
CA ALA A 104 2.48 14.92 -5.86
C ALA A 104 2.22 16.41 -5.53
N LYS A 105 2.31 16.81 -4.25
CA LYS A 105 2.19 18.21 -3.82
C LYS A 105 3.29 19.10 -4.42
N ASN A 106 4.54 18.67 -4.31
CA ASN A 106 5.68 19.42 -4.84
C ASN A 106 5.56 19.60 -6.36
N ILE A 107 5.15 18.56 -7.08
CA ILE A 107 4.93 18.65 -8.54
C ILE A 107 3.71 19.55 -8.86
N ALA A 108 2.65 19.51 -8.07
CA ALA A 108 1.51 20.41 -8.27
C ALA A 108 1.92 21.89 -8.11
N GLU A 109 2.73 22.22 -7.10
CA GLU A 109 3.31 23.57 -6.95
C GLU A 109 4.17 23.97 -8.14
N GLN A 110 4.99 23.05 -8.65
CA GLN A 110 5.80 23.28 -9.85
C GLN A 110 4.93 23.52 -11.08
N VAL A 111 3.87 22.72 -11.28
CA VAL A 111 2.90 22.88 -12.39
C VAL A 111 2.25 24.26 -12.35
N VAL A 112 1.84 24.73 -11.18
CA VAL A 112 1.25 26.08 -11.02
C VAL A 112 2.26 27.17 -11.32
N ARG A 113 3.49 27.04 -10.84
CA ARG A 113 4.56 28.04 -11.05
C ARG A 113 5.02 28.11 -12.51
N GLU A 114 5.19 26.96 -13.16
CA GLU A 114 5.76 26.89 -14.51
C GLU A 114 4.69 26.91 -15.61
N GLN A 115 3.40 26.76 -15.25
CA GLN A 115 2.27 26.65 -16.20
C GLN A 115 2.50 25.52 -17.23
N LYS A 116 3.09 24.39 -16.82
CA LYS A 116 3.38 23.24 -17.66
C LYS A 116 2.73 21.98 -17.12
N VAL A 117 2.35 21.11 -18.04
CA VAL A 117 1.86 19.77 -17.70
C VAL A 117 3.04 18.89 -17.29
N ILE A 118 2.96 18.24 -16.14
CA ILE A 118 4.00 17.31 -15.65
C ILE A 118 3.38 15.94 -15.40
N ALA A 119 4.06 14.89 -15.86
CA ALA A 119 3.68 13.51 -15.64
C ALA A 119 4.46 12.94 -14.44
N LEU A 120 3.75 12.25 -13.56
CA LEU A 120 4.37 11.41 -12.51
C LEU A 120 4.86 10.09 -13.13
N ARG A 121 5.67 9.34 -12.37
CA ARG A 121 6.04 7.97 -12.76
C ARG A 121 4.81 7.07 -12.89
N PRO A 122 4.88 5.98 -13.66
CA PRO A 122 3.88 4.93 -13.61
C PRO A 122 3.69 4.40 -12.19
N MET A 123 2.44 4.10 -11.84
CA MET A 123 2.08 3.68 -10.48
C MET A 123 0.80 2.86 -10.46
N SER A 124 0.60 2.09 -9.37
CA SER A 124 -0.57 1.23 -9.18
C SER A 124 -1.90 2.00 -9.19
N PRO A 125 -3.04 1.35 -9.45
CA PRO A 125 -4.36 1.99 -9.37
C PRO A 125 -4.63 2.66 -8.01
N TYR A 126 -4.19 2.03 -6.93
CA TYR A 126 -4.32 2.57 -5.58
C TYR A 126 -3.52 3.88 -5.41
N GLU A 127 -2.25 3.88 -5.84
CA GLU A 127 -1.40 5.08 -5.77
C GLU A 127 -1.97 6.24 -6.61
N ARG A 128 -2.50 5.93 -7.81
CA ARG A 128 -3.15 6.95 -8.65
C ARG A 128 -4.38 7.56 -7.99
N ARG A 129 -5.21 6.73 -7.33
CA ARG A 129 -6.35 7.21 -6.56
C ARG A 129 -5.91 8.12 -5.42
N LEU A 130 -4.87 7.72 -4.68
CA LEU A 130 -4.32 8.50 -3.56
C LEU A 130 -3.86 9.89 -4.00
N VAL A 131 -3.11 9.97 -5.11
CA VAL A 131 -2.68 11.25 -5.70
C VAL A 131 -3.88 12.09 -6.14
N HIS A 132 -4.84 11.48 -6.84
CA HIS A 132 -6.03 12.18 -7.31
C HIS A 132 -6.85 12.76 -6.15
N MET A 133 -7.10 11.98 -5.11
CA MET A 133 -7.85 12.42 -3.93
C MET A 133 -7.14 13.56 -3.19
N GLU A 134 -5.83 13.49 -3.05
CA GLU A 134 -5.08 14.56 -2.39
C GLU A 134 -5.08 15.85 -3.21
N LEU A 135 -4.83 15.77 -4.51
CA LEU A 135 -4.76 16.94 -5.38
C LEU A 135 -6.12 17.51 -5.78
N SER A 136 -7.22 16.75 -5.65
CA SER A 136 -8.59 17.28 -5.85
C SER A 136 -8.95 18.41 -4.88
N LYS A 137 -8.25 18.51 -3.76
CA LYS A 137 -8.37 19.60 -2.78
C LYS A 137 -7.72 20.90 -3.27
N ASN A 138 -6.88 20.84 -4.31
CA ASN A 138 -6.15 21.99 -4.86
C ASN A 138 -6.81 22.47 -6.15
N ILE A 139 -7.52 23.58 -6.08
CA ILE A 139 -8.26 24.17 -7.21
C ILE A 139 -7.37 24.70 -8.36
N ALA A 140 -6.06 24.85 -8.12
CA ALA A 140 -5.11 25.40 -9.11
C ALA A 140 -4.61 24.35 -10.10
N VAL A 141 -4.88 23.05 -9.86
CA VAL A 141 -4.43 21.95 -10.71
C VAL A 141 -5.55 20.95 -11.01
N VAL A 142 -5.41 20.24 -12.11
CA VAL A 142 -6.27 19.11 -12.49
C VAL A 142 -5.40 17.89 -12.71
N THR A 143 -5.87 16.72 -12.28
CA THR A 143 -5.18 15.45 -12.46
C THR A 143 -5.94 14.55 -13.42
N GLU A 144 -5.19 13.85 -14.27
CA GLU A 144 -5.73 12.88 -15.23
C GLU A 144 -4.89 11.62 -15.24
N SER A 145 -5.54 10.45 -15.24
CA SER A 145 -4.86 9.15 -15.32
C SER A 145 -4.75 8.72 -16.79
N VAL A 146 -3.53 8.62 -17.31
CA VAL A 146 -3.22 8.31 -18.71
C VAL A 146 -2.36 7.07 -18.83
N GLY A 147 -2.42 6.41 -20.00
CA GLY A 147 -1.69 5.18 -20.32
C GLY A 147 -2.47 3.92 -19.94
N GLU A 148 -1.87 2.76 -20.20
CA GLU A 148 -2.48 1.44 -19.98
C GLU A 148 -1.53 0.53 -19.19
N GLY A 149 -2.10 -0.48 -18.52
CA GLY A 149 -1.33 -1.49 -17.78
C GLY A 149 -0.35 -0.90 -16.79
N GLU A 150 0.88 -1.38 -16.83
CA GLU A 150 1.97 -0.99 -15.93
C GLU A 150 2.52 0.42 -16.20
N GLU A 151 2.36 0.93 -17.45
CA GLU A 151 2.79 2.27 -17.85
C GLU A 151 1.79 3.38 -17.46
N ARG A 152 0.67 3.00 -16.86
CA ARG A 152 -0.37 3.96 -16.49
C ARG A 152 0.07 4.87 -15.34
N LYS A 153 -0.09 6.19 -15.53
CA LYS A 153 0.41 7.25 -14.66
C LYS A 153 -0.57 8.39 -14.50
N ILE A 154 -0.29 9.28 -13.56
CA ILE A 154 -1.01 10.56 -13.41
C ILE A 154 -0.23 11.66 -14.11
N ILE A 155 -0.95 12.49 -14.86
CA ILE A 155 -0.47 13.80 -15.31
C ILE A 155 -1.17 14.89 -14.49
N ILE A 156 -0.42 15.93 -14.15
CA ILE A 156 -0.89 17.10 -13.41
C ILE A 156 -0.84 18.30 -14.35
N LYS A 157 -1.97 18.98 -14.52
CA LYS A 157 -2.16 20.13 -15.43
C LYS A 157 -2.53 21.37 -14.61
N PRO A 158 -2.12 22.58 -15.03
CA PRO A 158 -2.70 23.80 -14.47
C PRO A 158 -4.20 23.86 -14.75
N ALA A 159 -5.00 24.32 -13.80
CA ALA A 159 -6.46 24.44 -13.97
C ALA A 159 -6.87 25.46 -15.05
N SER A 160 -5.97 26.38 -15.43
CA SER A 160 -6.17 27.38 -16.47
C SER A 160 -6.00 26.87 -17.90
N ILE A 161 -5.51 25.64 -18.09
CA ILE A 161 -5.38 24.99 -19.42
C ILE A 161 -6.52 23.96 -19.54
N ASN A 162 -7.69 24.43 -19.95
CA ASN A 162 -8.82 23.61 -20.43
C ASN A 162 -8.82 23.56 -21.94
#